data_c79cf4332c4649f0563f0ce19fa2c019
#
_entry.id   c79cf4332c4649f0563f0ce19fa2c019
#
_cell.length_a   1.000
_cell.length_b   1.000
_cell.length_c   1.000
_cell.angle_alpha   90.00
_cell.angle_beta   90.00
_cell.angle_gamma   90.00
#
_symmetry.space_group_name_H-M   'P 1'
#
loop_
_entity.id
_entity.type
_entity.pdbx_description
1 polymer ?
#
loop_
_entity_poly.entity_id
_entity_poly.type
_entity_poly.pdbx_seq_one_letter_code
_entity_poly.pdbx_strand_id
1 'polypeptide(L)'
;MQSLTSRWGHQDYVKIEWNIGKRCNLDCAYCPSNIHDNHSPHTEIKHMLDAVDKLAELQKPVRLSLTGGEPSVHPNIGELISHLKTSEHVDWISMTTNALRPVRWYIEQPVNQYVFSLHFDNPQWAKSLNNAINVGKEYDRQIVAHVMAHHEHMDKAKQAWEMLRTMNIPAVVRRIRWTDGDHDWFDDMRYHPDDLDWILSTEGSVKENCVDDEGNLYVANDIIKHHLNQFKGWQCNIGLESLMINWDGEVHRATCRVGGSLGNIYNGSFEVPEEPVICTRNWCTCTADIPITKIAT
;
A
#
# COMPACT_ATOMS: atom_id res chain seq x y z
N MET A 1 -23.85 8.48 -5.09
CA MET A 1 -23.04 7.26 -4.75
C MET A 1 -23.70 6.58 -3.56
N GLN A 2 -24.24 5.39 -3.76
CA GLN A 2 -24.82 4.53 -2.73
C GLN A 2 -23.95 3.29 -2.49
N SER A 3 -23.06 2.98 -3.42
CA SER A 3 -22.04 1.97 -3.23
C SER A 3 -20.73 2.36 -3.93
N LEU A 4 -19.63 1.78 -3.47
CA LEU A 4 -18.31 1.86 -4.10
C LEU A 4 -17.67 0.48 -4.02
N THR A 5 -17.09 0.02 -5.12
CA THR A 5 -16.39 -1.26 -5.17
C THR A 5 -15.19 -1.21 -6.10
N SER A 6 -14.41 -2.27 -6.14
CA SER A 6 -13.34 -2.44 -7.10
C SER A 6 -13.87 -2.64 -8.51
N ARG A 7 -13.31 -1.93 -9.48
CA ARG A 7 -13.54 -2.18 -10.91
C ARG A 7 -13.14 -3.60 -11.36
N TRP A 8 -12.26 -4.26 -10.61
CA TRP A 8 -11.66 -5.56 -10.96
C TRP A 8 -12.29 -6.75 -10.22
N GLY A 9 -13.38 -6.53 -9.45
CA GLY A 9 -14.07 -7.60 -8.72
C GLY A 9 -13.25 -8.13 -7.53
N HIS A 10 -13.17 -7.38 -6.42
CA HIS A 10 -12.55 -7.90 -5.17
C HIS A 10 -13.28 -9.09 -4.54
N GLN A 11 -14.42 -9.49 -5.09
CA GLN A 11 -15.18 -10.62 -4.56
C GLN A 11 -14.49 -11.97 -4.82
N ASP A 12 -13.64 -12.03 -5.84
CA ASP A 12 -13.01 -13.27 -6.31
C ASP A 12 -11.66 -13.57 -5.63
N TYR A 13 -11.11 -12.63 -4.84
CA TYR A 13 -9.84 -12.80 -4.12
C TYR A 13 -9.81 -11.99 -2.83
N VAL A 14 -8.89 -12.32 -1.94
CA VAL A 14 -8.60 -11.53 -0.74
C VAL A 14 -7.32 -10.74 -0.95
N LYS A 15 -7.41 -9.42 -0.81
CA LYS A 15 -6.25 -8.54 -0.84
C LYS A 15 -5.61 -8.46 0.54
N ILE A 16 -4.32 -8.72 0.63
CA ILE A 16 -3.59 -8.67 1.89
C ILE A 16 -2.49 -7.62 1.83
N GLU A 17 -2.54 -6.64 2.72
CA GLU A 17 -1.41 -5.76 3.01
C GLU A 17 -0.60 -6.37 4.17
N TRP A 18 0.64 -6.72 3.92
CA TRP A 18 1.49 -7.36 4.90
C TRP A 18 2.70 -6.50 5.24
N ASN A 19 2.72 -5.97 6.46
CA ASN A 19 3.88 -5.31 7.02
C ASN A 19 4.86 -6.38 7.51
N ILE A 20 5.87 -6.70 6.70
CA ILE A 20 6.82 -7.79 6.99
C ILE A 20 7.90 -7.42 8.01
N GLY A 21 7.98 -6.17 8.45
CA GLY A 21 8.89 -5.68 9.46
C GLY A 21 8.80 -4.17 9.62
N LYS A 22 9.31 -3.65 10.73
CA LYS A 22 9.43 -2.20 10.99
C LYS A 22 10.72 -1.62 10.43
N ARG A 23 11.78 -2.45 10.30
CA ARG A 23 13.08 -1.95 9.93
C ARG A 23 13.12 -1.32 8.55
N CYS A 24 13.69 -0.11 8.48
CA CYS A 24 13.88 0.64 7.26
C CYS A 24 15.31 1.18 7.19
N ASN A 25 15.81 1.41 5.98
CA ASN A 25 17.11 2.05 5.74
C ASN A 25 16.95 3.57 5.45
N LEU A 26 15.75 4.11 5.62
CA LEU A 26 15.45 5.54 5.62
C LEU A 26 14.84 5.96 6.96
N ASP A 27 14.85 7.24 7.24
CA ASP A 27 14.29 7.85 8.46
C ASP A 27 13.45 9.07 8.08
N CYS A 28 12.37 8.81 7.32
CA CYS A 28 11.48 9.86 6.81
C CYS A 28 10.69 10.50 7.97
N ALA A 29 10.75 11.82 8.09
CA ALA A 29 10.16 12.58 9.20
C ALA A 29 8.64 12.39 9.38
N TYR A 30 7.94 12.02 8.30
CA TYR A 30 6.48 11.80 8.31
C TYR A 30 6.09 10.33 8.46
N CYS A 31 7.05 9.41 8.56
CA CYS A 31 6.75 7.99 8.73
C CYS A 31 6.47 7.72 10.22
N PRO A 32 5.31 7.14 10.58
CA PRO A 32 4.98 6.89 11.98
C PRO A 32 5.90 5.85 12.63
N SER A 33 6.37 6.13 13.85
CA SER A 33 7.30 5.27 14.60
C SER A 33 6.71 3.89 14.98
N ASN A 34 5.38 3.74 14.95
CA ASN A 34 4.73 2.46 15.22
C ASN A 34 4.86 1.46 14.06
N ILE A 35 5.12 1.94 12.82
CA ILE A 35 5.27 1.11 11.62
C ILE A 35 6.68 1.15 11.03
N HIS A 36 7.55 2.01 11.53
CA HIS A 36 8.88 2.25 10.99
C HIS A 36 9.91 2.54 12.10
N ASP A 37 11.07 1.93 12.00
CA ASP A 37 12.30 2.29 12.70
C ASP A 37 13.53 1.70 11.95
N ASN A 38 14.74 1.94 12.46
CA ASN A 38 15.99 1.43 11.86
C ASN A 38 16.71 0.38 12.73
N HIS A 39 16.11 -0.06 13.84
CA HIS A 39 16.76 -0.91 14.84
C HIS A 39 16.00 -2.18 15.23
N SER A 40 14.69 -2.25 14.98
CA SER A 40 13.90 -3.46 15.27
C SER A 40 14.49 -4.71 14.62
N PRO A 41 14.41 -5.87 15.26
CA PRO A 41 14.80 -7.13 14.63
C PRO A 41 13.90 -7.40 13.42
N HIS A 42 14.45 -8.16 12.47
CA HIS A 42 13.61 -8.69 11.39
C HIS A 42 12.71 -9.81 11.92
N THR A 43 11.51 -9.92 11.38
CA THR A 43 10.62 -11.06 11.63
C THR A 43 11.31 -12.36 11.21
N GLU A 44 11.19 -13.40 12.01
CA GLU A 44 11.77 -14.70 11.66
C GLU A 44 11.12 -15.28 10.40
N ILE A 45 11.96 -15.71 9.46
CA ILE A 45 11.45 -16.22 8.16
C ILE A 45 10.49 -17.39 8.33
N LYS A 46 10.75 -18.28 9.31
CA LYS A 46 9.84 -19.41 9.56
C LYS A 46 8.42 -18.98 9.85
N HIS A 47 8.22 -17.95 10.69
CA HIS A 47 6.88 -17.44 10.98
C HIS A 47 6.19 -16.88 9.72
N MET A 48 6.99 -16.26 8.83
CA MET A 48 6.45 -15.71 7.59
C MET A 48 6.06 -16.81 6.61
N LEU A 49 6.85 -17.89 6.49
CA LEU A 49 6.52 -19.02 5.63
C LEU A 49 5.29 -19.77 6.15
N ASP A 50 5.24 -20.07 7.45
CA ASP A 50 4.09 -20.71 8.11
C ASP A 50 2.81 -19.85 7.91
N ALA A 51 2.93 -18.51 7.95
CA ALA A 51 1.80 -17.62 7.71
C ALA A 51 1.30 -17.68 6.27
N VAL A 52 2.19 -17.77 5.28
CA VAL A 52 1.78 -17.95 3.87
C VAL A 52 0.95 -19.22 3.73
N ASP A 53 1.38 -20.34 4.31
CA ASP A 53 0.67 -21.61 4.25
C ASP A 53 -0.71 -21.52 4.93
N LYS A 54 -0.79 -20.78 6.06
CA LYS A 54 -2.05 -20.53 6.79
C LYS A 54 -3.07 -19.71 5.97
N LEU A 55 -2.64 -18.86 5.06
CA LEU A 55 -3.54 -18.08 4.21
C LEU A 55 -4.38 -18.95 3.27
N ALA A 56 -4.02 -20.20 3.05
CA ALA A 56 -4.85 -21.17 2.29
C ALA A 56 -6.23 -21.39 2.94
N GLU A 57 -6.39 -21.15 4.25
CA GLU A 57 -7.66 -21.28 4.95
C GLU A 57 -8.71 -20.23 4.51
N LEU A 58 -8.29 -19.15 3.84
CA LEU A 58 -9.22 -18.17 3.25
C LEU A 58 -10.05 -18.74 2.11
N GLN A 59 -9.65 -19.92 1.55
CA GLN A 59 -10.35 -20.63 0.47
C GLN A 59 -10.63 -19.76 -0.77
N LYS A 60 -9.86 -18.70 -0.96
CA LYS A 60 -9.89 -17.76 -2.09
C LYS A 60 -8.46 -17.47 -2.53
N PRO A 61 -8.26 -17.13 -3.80
CA PRO A 61 -6.97 -16.58 -4.24
C PRO A 61 -6.56 -15.37 -3.40
N VAL A 62 -5.27 -15.26 -3.13
CA VAL A 62 -4.69 -14.20 -2.30
C VAL A 62 -3.82 -13.31 -3.15
N ARG A 63 -3.98 -12.00 -3.00
CA ARG A 63 -3.14 -10.97 -3.60
C ARG A 63 -2.42 -10.19 -2.52
N LEU A 64 -1.12 -10.44 -2.39
CA LEU A 64 -0.30 -9.83 -1.35
C LEU A 64 0.38 -8.54 -1.81
N SER A 65 0.37 -7.55 -0.91
CA SER A 65 1.20 -6.36 -1.00
C SER A 65 2.19 -6.36 0.17
N LEU A 66 3.46 -6.68 -0.13
CA LEU A 66 4.54 -6.64 0.86
C LEU A 66 4.92 -5.19 1.13
N THR A 67 4.83 -4.78 2.38
CA THR A 67 5.12 -3.42 2.85
C THR A 67 5.75 -3.47 4.25
N GLY A 68 5.77 -2.37 4.96
CA GLY A 68 6.35 -2.26 6.31
C GLY A 68 7.31 -1.09 6.37
N GLY A 69 8.44 -1.23 7.09
CA GLY A 69 9.53 -0.29 7.00
C GLY A 69 10.07 -0.26 5.55
N GLU A 70 11.04 -1.08 5.26
CA GLU A 70 11.49 -1.32 3.86
C GLU A 70 11.62 -2.84 3.63
N PRO A 71 10.71 -3.45 2.86
CA PRO A 71 10.74 -4.90 2.64
C PRO A 71 12.06 -5.43 2.07
N SER A 72 12.70 -4.67 1.20
CA SER A 72 13.93 -5.09 0.53
C SER A 72 15.15 -5.18 1.45
N VAL A 73 15.09 -4.66 2.70
CA VAL A 73 16.18 -4.81 3.67
C VAL A 73 16.08 -6.10 4.48
N HIS A 74 14.96 -6.80 4.44
CA HIS A 74 14.81 -8.09 5.12
C HIS A 74 15.78 -9.13 4.52
N PRO A 75 16.63 -9.80 5.33
CA PRO A 75 17.69 -10.68 4.82
C PRO A 75 17.15 -11.85 4.01
N ASN A 76 15.98 -12.38 4.37
CA ASN A 76 15.35 -13.53 3.73
C ASN A 76 14.22 -13.16 2.78
N ILE A 77 14.14 -11.91 2.30
CA ILE A 77 13.03 -11.47 1.44
C ILE A 77 12.92 -12.31 0.15
N GLY A 78 14.03 -12.72 -0.43
CA GLY A 78 14.05 -13.57 -1.62
C GLY A 78 13.46 -14.96 -1.36
N GLU A 79 13.69 -15.54 -0.17
CA GLU A 79 13.08 -16.80 0.26
C GLU A 79 11.57 -16.67 0.42
N LEU A 80 11.11 -15.60 1.08
CA LEU A 80 9.67 -15.32 1.19
C LEU A 80 9.00 -15.16 -0.18
N ILE A 81 9.57 -14.36 -1.07
CA ILE A 81 9.01 -14.15 -2.42
C ILE A 81 8.97 -15.47 -3.20
N SER A 82 9.99 -16.31 -3.09
CA SER A 82 10.04 -17.61 -3.74
C SER A 82 8.94 -18.54 -3.21
N HIS A 83 8.73 -18.58 -1.90
CA HIS A 83 7.66 -19.38 -1.27
C HIS A 83 6.27 -18.87 -1.69
N LEU A 84 6.02 -17.58 -1.65
CA LEU A 84 4.80 -16.96 -2.15
C LEU A 84 4.52 -17.34 -3.61
N LYS A 85 5.56 -17.31 -4.45
CA LYS A 85 5.42 -17.63 -5.89
C LYS A 85 5.05 -19.08 -6.18
N THR A 86 5.44 -19.99 -5.31
CA THR A 86 5.15 -21.44 -5.43
C THR A 86 3.87 -21.85 -4.71
N SER A 87 3.26 -20.98 -3.90
CA SER A 87 2.03 -21.25 -3.17
C SER A 87 0.82 -21.13 -4.10
N GLU A 88 0.04 -22.22 -4.26
CA GLU A 88 -1.07 -22.31 -5.23
C GLU A 88 -2.20 -21.30 -4.98
N HIS A 89 -2.40 -20.89 -3.73
CA HIS A 89 -3.42 -19.92 -3.35
C HIS A 89 -2.97 -18.45 -3.54
N VAL A 90 -1.69 -18.19 -3.87
CA VAL A 90 -1.18 -16.84 -4.10
C VAL A 90 -1.11 -16.58 -5.60
N ASP A 91 -1.98 -15.70 -6.10
CA ASP A 91 -2.04 -15.36 -7.54
C ASP A 91 -1.30 -14.05 -7.90
N TRP A 92 -1.02 -13.20 -6.90
CA TRP A 92 -0.39 -11.91 -7.14
C TRP A 92 0.50 -11.47 -5.96
N ILE A 93 1.70 -10.99 -6.30
CA ILE A 93 2.66 -10.43 -5.35
C ILE A 93 2.99 -9.00 -5.80
N SER A 94 2.73 -8.00 -4.96
CA SER A 94 3.24 -6.65 -5.11
C SER A 94 4.19 -6.30 -3.96
N MET A 95 5.11 -5.36 -4.20
CA MET A 95 6.03 -4.87 -3.18
C MET A 95 6.12 -3.35 -3.24
N THR A 96 5.87 -2.71 -2.10
CA THR A 96 6.16 -1.27 -1.92
C THR A 96 7.57 -1.12 -1.39
N THR A 97 8.40 -0.30 -2.04
CA THR A 97 9.83 -0.16 -1.72
C THR A 97 10.34 1.24 -2.05
N ASN A 98 11.38 1.68 -1.35
CA ASN A 98 12.03 2.97 -1.57
C ASN A 98 13.02 2.99 -2.76
N ALA A 99 13.08 1.93 -3.54
CA ALA A 99 13.89 1.79 -4.75
C ALA A 99 15.42 1.94 -4.56
N LEU A 100 15.99 1.65 -3.39
CA LEU A 100 17.42 1.82 -3.13
C LEU A 100 18.29 0.58 -3.41
N ARG A 101 17.69 -0.58 -3.66
CA ARG A 101 18.43 -1.76 -4.12
C ARG A 101 18.94 -1.57 -5.56
N PRO A 102 19.97 -2.31 -6.01
CA PRO A 102 20.37 -2.31 -7.41
C PRO A 102 19.21 -2.71 -8.35
N VAL A 103 19.13 -2.11 -9.54
CA VAL A 103 18.09 -2.41 -10.56
C VAL A 103 17.97 -3.91 -10.83
N ARG A 104 19.12 -4.59 -11.02
CA ARG A 104 19.18 -6.04 -11.27
C ARG A 104 18.44 -6.86 -10.19
N TRP A 105 18.52 -6.45 -8.92
CA TRP A 105 17.85 -7.14 -7.83
C TRP A 105 16.32 -7.15 -8.04
N TYR A 106 15.74 -6.01 -8.45
CA TYR A 106 14.28 -5.92 -8.72
C TYR A 106 13.86 -6.78 -9.92
N ILE A 107 14.69 -6.81 -10.96
CA ILE A 107 14.43 -7.58 -12.18
C ILE A 107 14.45 -9.09 -11.92
N GLU A 108 15.34 -9.55 -11.04
CA GLU A 108 15.51 -10.97 -10.70
C GLU A 108 14.41 -11.51 -9.77
N GLN A 109 13.69 -10.65 -9.01
CA GLN A 109 12.63 -11.14 -8.13
C GLN A 109 11.33 -11.45 -8.92
N PRO A 110 10.64 -12.58 -8.62
CA PRO A 110 9.41 -12.95 -9.31
C PRO A 110 8.16 -12.21 -8.78
N VAL A 111 8.28 -10.90 -8.53
CA VAL A 111 7.19 -10.01 -8.09
C VAL A 111 6.36 -9.59 -9.29
N ASN A 112 5.04 -9.50 -9.15
CA ASN A 112 4.15 -9.08 -10.24
C ASN A 112 4.09 -7.56 -10.41
N GLN A 113 4.25 -6.80 -9.31
CA GLN A 113 4.21 -5.35 -9.33
C GLN A 113 5.15 -4.73 -8.31
N TYR A 114 5.85 -3.68 -8.72
CA TYR A 114 6.51 -2.78 -7.78
C TYR A 114 5.78 -1.46 -7.64
N VAL A 115 5.69 -0.99 -6.39
CA VAL A 115 5.28 0.37 -6.03
C VAL A 115 6.50 1.07 -5.46
N PHE A 116 7.12 1.95 -6.25
CA PHE A 116 8.31 2.69 -5.85
C PHE A 116 7.92 3.98 -5.13
N SER A 117 8.16 4.05 -3.82
CA SER A 117 7.92 5.26 -3.02
C SER A 117 9.14 6.18 -3.05
N LEU A 118 9.00 7.36 -3.65
CA LEU A 118 10.08 8.34 -3.80
C LEU A 118 10.00 9.36 -2.66
N HIS A 119 10.94 9.27 -1.73
CA HIS A 119 11.02 10.08 -0.51
C HIS A 119 12.08 11.17 -0.67
N PHE A 120 11.68 12.45 -0.72
CA PHE A 120 12.53 13.59 -1.11
C PHE A 120 13.27 14.23 0.07
N ASP A 121 12.94 13.91 1.29
CA ASP A 121 13.72 14.21 2.51
C ASP A 121 14.97 13.34 2.63
N ASN A 122 15.03 12.23 1.88
CA ASN A 122 16.20 11.37 1.80
C ASN A 122 17.22 11.91 0.80
N PRO A 123 18.53 12.03 1.16
CA PRO A 123 19.58 12.49 0.25
C PRO A 123 19.79 11.58 -0.99
N GLN A 124 19.37 10.31 -0.94
CA GLN A 124 19.48 9.37 -2.05
C GLN A 124 18.24 9.35 -2.98
N TRP A 125 17.33 10.33 -2.88
CA TRP A 125 16.09 10.36 -3.68
C TRP A 125 16.34 10.28 -5.20
N ALA A 126 17.42 10.90 -5.69
CA ALA A 126 17.78 10.83 -7.11
C ALA A 126 18.17 9.41 -7.56
N LYS A 127 18.83 8.64 -6.68
CA LYS A 127 19.11 7.21 -6.91
C LYS A 127 17.83 6.40 -6.95
N SER A 128 16.91 6.63 -6.02
CA SER A 128 15.57 5.98 -6.01
C SER A 128 14.82 6.26 -7.31
N LEU A 129 14.77 7.51 -7.75
CA LEU A 129 14.13 7.90 -9.01
C LEU A 129 14.77 7.21 -10.22
N ASN A 130 16.10 7.25 -10.33
CA ASN A 130 16.82 6.59 -11.42
C ASN A 130 16.59 5.07 -11.43
N ASN A 131 16.58 4.43 -10.28
CA ASN A 131 16.29 3.00 -10.18
C ASN A 131 14.84 2.71 -10.62
N ALA A 132 13.86 3.48 -10.18
CA ALA A 132 12.46 3.32 -10.60
C ALA A 132 12.31 3.44 -12.13
N ILE A 133 12.97 4.45 -12.75
CA ILE A 133 12.97 4.64 -14.20
C ILE A 133 13.61 3.45 -14.91
N ASN A 134 14.78 3.00 -14.46
CA ASN A 134 15.52 1.92 -15.11
C ASN A 134 14.78 0.57 -14.97
N VAL A 135 14.25 0.27 -13.79
CA VAL A 135 13.39 -0.92 -13.63
C VAL A 135 12.19 -0.82 -14.57
N GLY A 136 11.54 0.34 -14.67
CA GLY A 136 10.39 0.52 -15.54
C GLY A 136 10.67 0.38 -17.04
N LYS A 137 11.93 0.55 -17.47
CA LYS A 137 12.35 0.33 -18.85
C LYS A 137 12.71 -1.15 -19.14
N GLU A 138 13.22 -1.85 -18.15
CA GLU A 138 13.78 -3.20 -18.32
C GLU A 138 12.82 -4.29 -17.82
N TYR A 139 11.88 -3.93 -16.95
CA TYR A 139 10.95 -4.86 -16.31
C TYR A 139 9.66 -4.97 -17.13
N ASP A 140 9.31 -6.16 -17.54
CA ASP A 140 8.15 -6.47 -18.36
C ASP A 140 6.80 -6.54 -17.58
N ARG A 141 6.84 -6.25 -16.28
CA ARG A 141 5.71 -6.33 -15.36
C ARG A 141 5.26 -4.94 -14.89
N GLN A 142 4.31 -4.91 -13.96
CA GLN A 142 3.74 -3.63 -13.54
C GLN A 142 4.64 -2.86 -12.58
N ILE A 143 4.79 -1.58 -12.82
CA ILE A 143 5.37 -0.65 -11.88
C ILE A 143 4.48 0.58 -11.70
N VAL A 144 4.52 1.18 -10.52
CA VAL A 144 3.93 2.49 -10.22
C VAL A 144 4.89 3.27 -9.32
N ALA A 145 5.16 4.52 -9.63
CA ALA A 145 5.91 5.41 -8.75
C ALA A 145 4.95 6.26 -7.90
N HIS A 146 5.15 6.26 -6.59
CA HIS A 146 4.51 7.19 -5.67
C HIS A 146 5.44 8.38 -5.42
N VAL A 147 5.09 9.54 -5.93
CA VAL A 147 5.78 10.81 -5.69
C VAL A 147 5.28 11.36 -4.37
N MET A 148 6.06 11.19 -3.30
CA MET A 148 5.70 11.60 -1.94
C MET A 148 5.90 13.11 -1.80
N ALA A 149 4.84 13.89 -2.03
CA ALA A 149 4.89 15.37 -2.07
C ALA A 149 5.05 15.94 -0.66
N HIS A 150 6.29 16.01 -0.16
CA HIS A 150 6.61 16.62 1.13
C HIS A 150 6.71 18.14 0.99
N HIS A 151 6.06 18.91 1.87
CA HIS A 151 5.96 20.37 1.78
C HIS A 151 7.32 21.09 1.67
N GLU A 152 8.37 20.59 2.31
CA GLU A 152 9.73 21.17 2.24
C GLU A 152 10.50 20.78 0.97
N HIS A 153 9.99 19.86 0.17
CA HIS A 153 10.70 19.29 -0.99
C HIS A 153 9.86 19.27 -2.27
N MET A 154 8.92 20.20 -2.39
CA MET A 154 8.00 20.26 -3.52
C MET A 154 8.71 20.41 -4.87
N ASP A 155 9.81 21.16 -4.94
CA ASP A 155 10.59 21.31 -6.19
C ASP A 155 11.12 19.98 -6.67
N LYS A 156 11.65 19.14 -5.75
CA LYS A 156 12.13 17.79 -6.09
C LYS A 156 10.98 16.88 -6.53
N ALA A 157 9.84 16.97 -5.85
CA ALA A 157 8.65 16.18 -6.19
C ALA A 157 8.14 16.53 -7.60
N LYS A 158 8.03 17.83 -7.93
CA LYS A 158 7.66 18.33 -9.25
C LYS A 158 8.65 17.88 -10.34
N GLN A 159 9.94 17.99 -10.06
CA GLN A 159 10.99 17.52 -10.98
C GLN A 159 10.88 16.01 -11.23
N ALA A 160 10.74 15.20 -10.19
CA ALA A 160 10.60 13.76 -10.33
C ALA A 160 9.34 13.37 -11.10
N TRP A 161 8.22 14.05 -10.84
CA TRP A 161 6.98 13.87 -11.57
C TRP A 161 7.14 14.09 -13.08
N GLU A 162 7.76 15.20 -13.49
CA GLU A 162 7.99 15.50 -14.90
C GLU A 162 8.93 14.47 -15.56
N MET A 163 9.96 14.02 -14.86
CA MET A 163 10.86 12.98 -15.35
C MET A 163 10.12 11.65 -15.57
N LEU A 164 9.29 11.23 -14.62
CA LEU A 164 8.49 9.99 -14.73
C LEU A 164 7.53 10.06 -15.90
N ARG A 165 6.83 11.18 -16.10
CA ARG A 165 5.93 11.41 -17.24
C ARG A 165 6.67 11.34 -18.57
N THR A 166 7.80 12.03 -18.67
CA THR A 166 8.65 12.05 -19.91
C THR A 166 9.14 10.64 -20.27
N MET A 167 9.38 9.80 -19.25
CA MET A 167 9.84 8.41 -19.44
C MET A 167 8.69 7.40 -19.55
N ASN A 168 7.42 7.85 -19.56
CA ASN A 168 6.22 7.00 -19.59
C ASN A 168 6.15 6.00 -18.42
N ILE A 169 6.65 6.37 -17.25
CA ILE A 169 6.56 5.57 -16.04
C ILE A 169 5.25 5.90 -15.31
N PRO A 170 4.36 4.93 -15.07
CA PRO A 170 3.14 5.15 -14.31
C PRO A 170 3.44 5.74 -12.94
N ALA A 171 2.79 6.84 -12.60
CA ALA A 171 3.03 7.54 -11.34
C ALA A 171 1.77 8.19 -10.78
N VAL A 172 1.74 8.38 -9.47
CA VAL A 172 0.75 9.19 -8.75
C VAL A 172 1.44 10.09 -7.73
N VAL A 173 0.95 11.30 -7.59
CA VAL A 173 1.38 12.19 -6.51
C VAL A 173 0.62 11.83 -5.24
N ARG A 174 1.38 11.61 -4.16
CA ARG A 174 0.86 11.26 -2.84
C ARG A 174 1.02 12.45 -1.91
N ARG A 175 -0.10 13.02 -1.47
CA ARG A 175 -0.11 14.02 -0.41
C ARG A 175 0.37 13.40 0.89
N ILE A 176 1.30 14.06 1.57
CA ILE A 176 1.74 13.62 2.89
C ILE A 176 0.66 13.94 3.91
N ARG A 177 0.47 13.02 4.84
CA ARG A 177 -0.43 13.15 5.97
C ARG A 177 0.28 12.75 7.24
N TRP A 178 -0.17 13.29 8.33
CA TRP A 178 0.32 12.97 9.66
C TRP A 178 -0.70 12.12 10.39
N THR A 179 -0.23 11.29 11.32
CA THR A 179 -1.09 10.51 12.20
C THR A 179 -0.78 10.88 13.66
N ASP A 180 -1.80 10.89 14.51
CA ASP A 180 -1.65 11.03 15.95
C ASP A 180 -1.27 9.72 16.66
N GLY A 181 -1.15 8.63 15.90
CA GLY A 181 -0.89 7.29 16.42
C GLY A 181 -2.15 6.43 16.61
N ASP A 182 -3.33 7.02 16.63
CA ASP A 182 -4.62 6.33 16.81
C ASP A 182 -5.29 5.95 15.47
N HIS A 183 -4.51 5.94 14.37
CA HIS A 183 -4.95 5.64 13.00
C HIS A 183 -5.85 6.69 12.34
N ASP A 184 -6.07 7.84 12.96
CA ASP A 184 -6.60 9.00 12.28
C ASP A 184 -5.46 9.75 11.59
N TRP A 185 -5.68 10.12 10.33
CA TRP A 185 -4.71 10.81 9.49
C TRP A 185 -5.18 12.23 9.22
N PHE A 186 -4.30 13.17 9.49
CA PHE A 186 -4.54 14.60 9.29
C PHE A 186 -3.78 15.09 8.07
N ASP A 187 -4.39 16.03 7.35
CA ASP A 187 -3.71 16.68 6.24
C ASP A 187 -2.56 17.55 6.76
N ASP A 188 -1.46 17.56 6.03
CA ASP A 188 -0.37 18.48 6.32
C ASP A 188 -0.80 19.92 5.94
N MET A 189 -0.93 20.77 6.93
CA MET A 189 -1.34 22.16 6.77
C MET A 189 -0.19 23.10 6.38
N ARG A 190 1.03 22.58 6.22
CA ARG A 190 2.23 23.36 5.92
C ARG A 190 2.46 23.58 4.43
N TYR A 191 1.62 23.02 3.54
CA TYR A 191 1.73 23.27 2.12
C TYR A 191 1.48 24.72 1.77
N HIS A 192 2.32 25.29 0.89
CA HIS A 192 1.99 26.54 0.22
C HIS A 192 0.73 26.34 -0.65
N PRO A 193 -0.17 27.34 -0.78
CA PRO A 193 -1.38 27.19 -1.61
C PRO A 193 -1.11 26.71 -3.03
N ASP A 194 -0.11 27.25 -3.73
CA ASP A 194 0.25 26.85 -5.08
C ASP A 194 0.71 25.38 -5.18
N ASP A 195 1.38 24.87 -4.13
CA ASP A 195 1.80 23.47 -4.06
C ASP A 195 0.61 22.55 -3.82
N LEU A 196 -0.31 22.98 -2.97
CA LEU A 196 -1.55 22.25 -2.74
C LEU A 196 -2.40 22.20 -4.01
N ASP A 197 -2.54 23.32 -4.73
CA ASP A 197 -3.25 23.39 -6.00
C ASP A 197 -2.59 22.48 -7.04
N TRP A 198 -1.26 22.45 -7.10
CA TRP A 198 -0.54 21.52 -7.99
C TRP A 198 -0.83 20.06 -7.61
N ILE A 199 -0.76 19.70 -6.32
CA ILE A 199 -1.08 18.33 -5.86
C ILE A 199 -2.50 17.97 -6.27
N LEU A 200 -3.48 18.85 -6.03
CA LEU A 200 -4.89 18.57 -6.28
C LEU A 200 -5.21 18.47 -7.77
N SER A 201 -4.58 19.32 -8.61
CA SER A 201 -4.78 19.32 -10.06
C SER A 201 -3.97 18.26 -10.81
N THR A 202 -2.96 17.64 -10.18
CA THR A 202 -2.09 16.67 -10.84
C THR A 202 -2.84 15.38 -11.10
N GLU A 203 -2.98 15.01 -12.38
CA GLU A 203 -3.57 13.75 -12.79
C GLU A 203 -2.52 12.62 -12.77
N GLY A 204 -2.85 11.52 -12.08
CA GLY A 204 -2.02 10.31 -12.09
C GLY A 204 -2.13 9.55 -13.42
N SER A 205 -1.08 8.82 -13.78
CA SER A 205 -1.04 7.96 -14.97
C SER A 205 -1.43 6.51 -14.68
N VAL A 206 -2.17 6.28 -13.61
CA VAL A 206 -2.70 4.95 -13.24
C VAL A 206 -4.16 4.82 -13.68
N LYS A 207 -4.57 3.58 -13.96
CA LYS A 207 -5.95 3.30 -14.36
C LYS A 207 -6.90 3.42 -13.16
N GLU A 208 -8.13 3.82 -13.45
CA GLU A 208 -9.22 3.82 -12.48
C GLU A 208 -9.41 2.41 -11.91
N ASN A 209 -9.57 2.33 -10.61
CA ASN A 209 -9.67 1.07 -9.88
C ASN A 209 -10.91 0.94 -9.01
N CYS A 210 -11.75 1.96 -8.97
CA CYS A 210 -13.04 1.96 -8.27
C CYS A 210 -14.18 2.27 -9.23
N VAL A 211 -15.35 1.77 -8.90
CA VAL A 211 -16.62 2.04 -9.62
C VAL A 211 -17.74 2.20 -8.60
N ASP A 212 -18.63 3.17 -8.81
CA ASP A 212 -19.83 3.38 -8.01
C ASP A 212 -21.07 2.69 -8.60
N ASP A 213 -22.22 2.83 -7.92
CA ASP A 213 -23.52 2.29 -8.33
C ASP A 213 -24.07 2.93 -9.62
N GLU A 214 -23.58 4.08 -10.03
CA GLU A 214 -23.94 4.75 -11.28
C GLU A 214 -22.99 4.39 -12.43
N GLY A 215 -21.92 3.61 -12.16
CA GLY A 215 -20.91 3.22 -13.15
C GLY A 215 -19.80 4.24 -13.35
N ASN A 216 -19.72 5.28 -12.51
CA ASN A 216 -18.63 6.25 -12.57
C ASN A 216 -17.33 5.61 -12.09
N LEU A 217 -16.25 5.90 -12.80
CA LEU A 217 -14.92 5.34 -12.52
C LEU A 217 -14.03 6.32 -11.76
N TYR A 218 -13.29 5.82 -10.79
CA TYR A 218 -12.41 6.63 -9.94
C TYR A 218 -11.03 5.97 -9.76
N VAL A 219 -10.01 6.80 -9.55
CA VAL A 219 -8.73 6.39 -8.98
C VAL A 219 -8.82 6.53 -7.46
N ALA A 220 -8.49 5.47 -6.71
CA ALA A 220 -8.59 5.49 -5.24
C ALA A 220 -7.78 6.64 -4.59
N ASN A 221 -6.64 7.02 -5.18
CA ASN A 221 -5.87 8.16 -4.71
C ASN A 221 -6.64 9.48 -4.87
N ASP A 222 -7.41 9.65 -5.94
CA ASP A 222 -8.16 10.89 -6.20
C ASP A 222 -9.39 10.98 -5.27
N ILE A 223 -10.03 9.87 -4.94
CA ILE A 223 -11.07 9.83 -3.90
C ILE A 223 -10.55 10.40 -2.58
N ILE A 224 -9.33 10.00 -2.17
CA ILE A 224 -8.70 10.51 -0.95
C ILE A 224 -8.29 11.98 -1.12
N LYS A 225 -7.66 12.31 -2.24
CA LYS A 225 -7.12 13.64 -2.55
C LYS A 225 -8.21 14.72 -2.54
N HIS A 226 -9.41 14.37 -3.02
CA HIS A 226 -10.57 15.27 -3.10
C HIS A 226 -11.58 15.10 -1.94
N HIS A 227 -11.20 14.44 -0.85
CA HIS A 227 -12.04 14.25 0.35
C HIS A 227 -13.39 13.55 0.09
N LEU A 228 -13.46 12.66 -0.89
CA LEU A 228 -14.63 11.83 -1.20
C LEU A 228 -14.67 10.51 -0.41
N ASN A 229 -13.74 10.31 0.51
CA ASN A 229 -13.46 9.08 1.24
C ASN A 229 -14.18 8.98 2.60
N GLN A 230 -15.42 9.48 2.69
CA GLN A 230 -16.24 9.50 3.90
C GLN A 230 -17.30 8.39 3.83
N PHE A 231 -17.06 7.27 4.51
CA PHE A 231 -17.94 6.09 4.50
C PHE A 231 -18.44 5.70 5.90
N LYS A 232 -18.40 6.64 6.87
CA LYS A 232 -18.91 6.38 8.22
C LYS A 232 -20.38 6.00 8.19
N GLY A 233 -20.73 4.90 8.86
CA GLY A 233 -22.08 4.33 8.86
C GLY A 233 -22.34 3.35 7.72
N TRP A 234 -21.50 3.28 6.70
CA TRP A 234 -21.68 2.33 5.59
C TRP A 234 -21.25 0.92 5.99
N GLN A 235 -21.92 -0.09 5.45
CA GLN A 235 -21.42 -1.46 5.47
C GLN A 235 -20.14 -1.55 4.64
N CYS A 236 -19.11 -2.23 5.15
CA CYS A 236 -17.82 -2.37 4.52
C CYS A 236 -17.33 -3.82 4.58
N ASN A 237 -16.93 -4.37 3.43
CA ASN A 237 -16.49 -5.76 3.29
C ASN A 237 -15.02 -5.99 3.67
N ILE A 238 -14.41 -5.10 4.47
CA ILE A 238 -13.08 -5.38 5.04
C ILE A 238 -13.14 -6.67 5.87
N GLY A 239 -12.09 -7.47 5.78
CA GLY A 239 -12.04 -8.82 6.33
C GLY A 239 -12.49 -9.88 5.34
N LEU A 240 -13.50 -9.62 4.53
CA LEU A 240 -13.99 -10.55 3.49
C LEU A 240 -13.24 -10.40 2.16
N GLU A 241 -12.84 -9.17 1.83
CA GLU A 241 -12.15 -8.80 0.60
C GLU A 241 -10.73 -8.28 0.87
N SER A 242 -10.39 -7.98 2.12
CA SER A 242 -9.07 -7.50 2.52
C SER A 242 -8.67 -7.95 3.90
N LEU A 243 -7.36 -8.08 4.12
CA LEU A 243 -6.74 -8.25 5.44
C LEU A 243 -5.50 -7.35 5.54
N MET A 244 -5.11 -7.02 6.75
CA MET A 244 -3.82 -6.42 7.07
C MET A 244 -3.11 -7.31 8.09
N ILE A 245 -1.88 -7.72 7.77
CA ILE A 245 -1.01 -8.45 8.69
C ILE A 245 0.08 -7.50 9.16
N ASN A 246 0.18 -7.28 10.46
CA ASN A 246 1.24 -6.50 11.06
C ASN A 246 2.55 -7.30 11.13
N TRP A 247 3.65 -6.60 11.36
CA TRP A 247 4.99 -7.18 11.47
C TRP A 247 5.13 -8.21 12.63
N ASP A 248 4.31 -8.13 13.65
CA ASP A 248 4.24 -9.06 14.80
C ASP A 248 3.25 -10.21 14.59
N GLY A 249 2.64 -10.29 13.40
CA GLY A 249 1.67 -11.33 13.03
C GLY A 249 0.23 -11.01 13.41
N GLU A 250 -0.06 -9.90 14.08
CA GLU A 250 -1.44 -9.51 14.37
C GLU A 250 -2.19 -9.22 13.08
N VAL A 251 -3.39 -9.80 12.94
CA VAL A 251 -4.23 -9.67 11.76
C VAL A 251 -5.41 -8.75 12.04
N HIS A 252 -5.64 -7.81 11.13
CA HIS A 252 -6.81 -6.93 11.12
C HIS A 252 -7.56 -7.05 9.80
N ARG A 253 -8.81 -6.63 9.79
CA ARG A 253 -9.65 -6.64 8.57
C ARG A 253 -9.11 -5.71 7.48
N ALA A 254 -8.47 -4.61 7.87
CA ALA A 254 -7.85 -3.61 7.00
C ALA A 254 -6.95 -2.67 7.81
N THR A 255 -6.27 -1.75 7.13
CA THR A 255 -5.40 -0.73 7.73
C THR A 255 -6.13 0.15 8.76
N CYS A 256 -7.43 0.41 8.57
CA CYS A 256 -8.25 1.21 9.48
C CYS A 256 -8.56 0.52 10.82
N ARG A 257 -8.31 -0.80 10.96
CA ARG A 257 -8.58 -1.64 12.14
C ARG A 257 -10.02 -1.63 12.65
N VAL A 258 -10.99 -1.22 11.84
CA VAL A 258 -12.40 -1.33 12.19
C VAL A 258 -12.78 -2.80 12.34
N GLY A 259 -13.52 -3.12 13.39
CA GLY A 259 -13.88 -4.50 13.75
C GLY A 259 -12.84 -5.24 14.59
N GLY A 260 -11.76 -4.56 14.99
CA GLY A 260 -10.75 -5.11 15.92
C GLY A 260 -9.77 -6.10 15.29
N SER A 261 -9.05 -6.82 16.17
CA SER A 261 -8.11 -7.88 15.80
C SER A 261 -8.84 -9.17 15.44
N LEU A 262 -8.30 -9.90 14.48
CA LEU A 262 -8.72 -11.23 14.06
C LEU A 262 -7.79 -12.34 14.63
N GLY A 263 -6.97 -12.00 15.64
CA GLY A 263 -5.95 -12.89 16.18
C GLY A 263 -4.58 -12.67 15.53
N ASN A 264 -3.70 -13.66 15.68
CA ASN A 264 -2.32 -13.58 15.23
C ASN A 264 -1.96 -14.81 14.38
N ILE A 265 -1.50 -14.56 13.14
CA ILE A 265 -1.22 -15.61 12.18
C ILE A 265 0.06 -16.39 12.51
N TYR A 266 1.02 -15.78 13.23
CA TYR A 266 2.28 -16.45 13.60
C TYR A 266 2.12 -17.43 14.77
N ASN A 267 1.13 -17.23 15.64
CA ASN A 267 0.85 -18.15 16.75
C ASN A 267 -0.37 -19.05 16.52
N GLY A 268 -1.00 -18.96 15.35
CA GLY A 268 -2.12 -19.81 14.96
C GLY A 268 -3.49 -19.39 15.52
N SER A 269 -3.60 -18.24 16.20
CA SER A 269 -4.87 -17.74 16.74
C SER A 269 -5.69 -16.90 15.73
N PHE A 270 -5.22 -16.79 14.47
CA PHE A 270 -5.96 -16.08 13.43
C PHE A 270 -7.26 -16.80 13.09
N GLU A 271 -8.36 -16.05 13.05
CA GLU A 271 -9.69 -16.52 12.67
C GLU A 271 -10.18 -15.79 11.42
N VAL A 272 -10.66 -16.57 10.44
CA VAL A 272 -11.20 -16.01 9.18
C VAL A 272 -12.54 -15.33 9.45
N PRO A 273 -12.71 -14.04 9.13
CA PRO A 273 -13.97 -13.35 9.34
C PRO A 273 -15.04 -13.74 8.32
N GLU A 274 -16.28 -13.90 8.77
CA GLU A 274 -17.43 -14.32 7.95
C GLU A 274 -18.39 -13.17 7.62
N GLU A 275 -18.32 -12.06 8.36
CA GLU A 275 -19.29 -10.97 8.29
C GLU A 275 -18.62 -9.62 7.95
N PRO A 276 -19.29 -8.75 7.17
CA PRO A 276 -18.84 -7.39 6.97
C PRO A 276 -18.93 -6.56 8.25
N VAL A 277 -18.42 -5.33 8.24
CA VAL A 277 -18.52 -4.41 9.37
C VAL A 277 -19.20 -3.11 8.99
N ILE A 278 -19.71 -2.38 9.98
CA ILE A 278 -20.14 -0.98 9.79
C ILE A 278 -18.92 -0.07 10.00
N CYS A 279 -18.63 0.78 9.03
CA CYS A 279 -17.52 1.72 9.12
C CYS A 279 -17.75 2.74 10.24
N THR A 280 -16.80 2.83 11.17
CA THR A 280 -16.84 3.78 12.28
C THR A 280 -15.88 4.96 12.12
N ARG A 281 -14.99 4.92 11.08
CA ARG A 281 -14.01 5.97 10.83
C ARG A 281 -14.61 7.16 10.08
N ASN A 282 -14.15 8.36 10.40
CA ASN A 282 -14.56 9.57 9.69
C ASN A 282 -14.01 9.58 8.25
N TRP A 283 -12.83 8.99 8.05
CA TRP A 283 -12.12 8.97 6.75
C TRP A 283 -11.58 7.58 6.45
N CYS A 284 -11.71 7.13 5.21
CA CYS A 284 -11.02 5.95 4.69
C CYS A 284 -9.71 6.40 4.04
N THR A 285 -8.57 6.15 4.68
CA THR A 285 -7.31 6.82 4.37
C THR A 285 -6.31 5.99 3.57
N CYS A 286 -6.53 4.68 3.46
CA CYS A 286 -5.67 3.79 2.69
C CYS A 286 -6.18 3.61 1.26
N THR A 287 -5.37 3.95 0.26
CA THR A 287 -5.73 3.72 -1.16
C THR A 287 -5.93 2.24 -1.49
N ALA A 288 -5.36 1.35 -0.69
CA ALA A 288 -5.59 -0.08 -0.82
C ALA A 288 -6.99 -0.51 -0.34
N ASP A 289 -7.55 0.20 0.67
CA ASP A 289 -8.84 -0.11 1.27
C ASP A 289 -10.02 0.62 0.58
N ILE A 290 -9.75 1.70 -0.17
CA ILE A 290 -10.81 2.43 -0.90
C ILE A 290 -11.60 1.51 -1.84
N PRO A 291 -10.96 0.63 -2.65
CA PRO A 291 -11.68 -0.24 -3.59
C PRO A 291 -12.46 -1.38 -2.94
N ILE A 292 -12.32 -1.63 -1.64
CA ILE A 292 -13.10 -2.66 -0.92
C ILE A 292 -14.57 -2.26 -0.96
N THR A 293 -15.45 -3.21 -1.19
CA THR A 293 -16.89 -2.97 -1.34
C THR A 293 -17.47 -2.25 -0.11
N LYS A 294 -18.16 -1.15 -0.37
CA LYS A 294 -18.86 -0.32 0.61
C LYS A 294 -20.27 -0.02 0.11
N ILE A 295 -21.26 -0.14 1.00
CA ILE A 295 -22.67 0.03 0.68
C ILE A 295 -23.29 0.95 1.73
N ALA A 296 -23.95 2.01 1.29
CA ALA A 296 -24.72 2.90 2.17
C ALA A 296 -25.88 2.12 2.82
N THR A 297 -26.06 2.28 4.13
CA THR A 297 -27.09 1.58 4.92
C THR A 297 -28.24 2.50 5.27
#